data_0446c061773d12b52b29dbb0f6583b23
#
_entry.id   0446c061773d12b52b29dbb0f6583b23
#
_cell.length_a   1.000
_cell.length_b   1.000
_cell.length_c   1.000
_cell.angle_alpha   90.00
_cell.angle_beta   90.00
_cell.angle_gamma   90.00
#
_symmetry.space_group_name_H-M   'P 1'
#
loop_
_entity.id
_entity.type
_entity.pdbx_description
1 polymer ?
#
loop_
_entity_poly.entity_id
_entity_poly.type
_entity_poly.pdbx_seq_one_letter_code
_entity_poly.pdbx_strand_id
1 'polypeptide(L)'
;MSWQNELEELRTREAFAEELGGTERVKRQKDGGRYTIRERVGLMADPGTFHETGKIGGMAEYDENNDLKKLTPSNFVFGKAKVSGRPVIIGGDDFTVRGGSADATIKEKHNRCEEMANALRLPLIRMVEGSGGGGSVKTIETTGRANVPGVAGWETVVENMGTIPRVALGLGSVAGLGAAHLAASHYSVMIKDKSAVFVAGPPVVARTGEDLTKNELGGYQIQLKAGAVDHAVDTEEEAFECARKFLSYLPNSVYELPPRGPQIDDPNRRVEALIDAVPRDIRKVYKMRPIVESVVDEGSFFEMGKQFGKSVITGFARLDGWPVAIMASDPYSYGGCWTAATCKKVIKFVDLAETFHLPVVYLVDCPGFQIGLQSEQAGTIKEGVRAMSAMWQTTTPWCSVIILSLIHI
;
A
#
# COMPACT_ATOMS: atom_id res chain seq x y z
N MET A 1 -43.99 19.44 -19.07
CA MET A 1 -42.59 19.83 -19.14
C MET A 1 -41.76 18.53 -19.16
N SER A 2 -40.81 18.44 -20.07
CA SER A 2 -39.93 17.29 -20.21
C SER A 2 -38.59 17.61 -19.52
N TRP A 3 -37.96 16.63 -18.88
CA TRP A 3 -36.61 16.72 -18.29
C TRP A 3 -35.50 16.41 -19.30
N GLN A 4 -35.79 16.50 -20.63
CA GLN A 4 -34.87 16.08 -21.66
C GLN A 4 -33.62 16.94 -21.72
N ASN A 5 -33.73 18.25 -21.52
CA ASN A 5 -32.58 19.18 -21.55
C ASN A 5 -31.63 18.93 -20.37
N GLU A 6 -32.16 18.70 -19.18
CA GLU A 6 -31.37 18.41 -17.99
C GLU A 6 -30.65 17.05 -18.11
N LEU A 7 -31.30 16.08 -18.76
CA LEU A 7 -30.67 14.79 -19.03
C LEU A 7 -29.55 14.91 -20.08
N GLU A 8 -29.73 15.76 -21.09
CA GLU A 8 -28.69 16.03 -22.09
C GLU A 8 -27.50 16.77 -21.49
N GLU A 9 -27.75 17.75 -20.63
CA GLU A 9 -26.69 18.43 -19.89
C GLU A 9 -25.92 17.45 -18.97
N LEU A 10 -26.63 16.59 -18.25
CA LEU A 10 -25.99 15.56 -17.41
C LEU A 10 -25.07 14.66 -18.24
N ARG A 11 -25.54 14.16 -19.38
CA ARG A 11 -24.71 13.32 -20.29
C ARG A 11 -23.49 14.09 -20.81
N THR A 12 -23.66 15.38 -21.14
CA THR A 12 -22.54 16.23 -21.56
C THR A 12 -21.51 16.40 -20.45
N ARG A 13 -21.93 16.61 -19.20
CA ARG A 13 -21.05 16.68 -18.04
C ARG A 13 -20.30 15.35 -17.81
N GLU A 14 -20.99 14.23 -17.95
CA GLU A 14 -20.38 12.91 -17.85
C GLU A 14 -19.34 12.65 -18.94
N ALA A 15 -19.63 13.06 -20.19
CA ALA A 15 -18.68 12.96 -21.30
C ALA A 15 -17.41 13.78 -21.05
N PHE A 16 -17.54 15.03 -20.60
CA PHE A 16 -16.39 15.84 -20.20
C PHE A 16 -15.57 15.20 -19.06
N ALA A 17 -16.24 14.57 -18.09
CA ALA A 17 -15.55 13.89 -17.01
C ALA A 17 -14.74 12.68 -17.48
N GLU A 18 -15.12 12.05 -18.59
CA GLU A 18 -14.38 10.94 -19.19
C GLU A 18 -13.17 11.39 -20.01
N GLU A 19 -13.11 12.64 -20.46
CA GLU A 19 -11.94 13.22 -21.12
C GLU A 19 -10.73 13.39 -20.19
N LEU A 20 -10.92 13.29 -18.88
CA LEU A 20 -9.86 13.46 -17.87
C LEU A 20 -9.17 14.83 -18.02
N GLY A 21 -7.84 14.87 -18.09
CA GLY A 21 -7.07 16.08 -18.36
C GLY A 21 -7.03 16.52 -19.83
N GLY A 22 -7.75 15.83 -20.72
CA GLY A 22 -7.80 16.05 -22.15
C GLY A 22 -6.77 15.25 -22.96
N THR A 23 -6.99 15.14 -24.27
CA THR A 23 -6.28 14.23 -25.19
C THR A 23 -4.77 14.30 -25.11
N GLU A 24 -4.18 15.50 -25.06
CA GLU A 24 -2.72 15.67 -25.05
C GLU A 24 -2.08 15.13 -23.75
N ARG A 25 -2.73 15.39 -22.61
CA ARG A 25 -2.21 14.95 -21.30
C ARG A 25 -2.39 13.46 -21.10
N VAL A 26 -3.53 12.92 -21.55
CA VAL A 26 -3.78 11.49 -21.58
C VAL A 26 -2.76 10.79 -22.48
N LYS A 27 -2.47 11.35 -23.68
CA LYS A 27 -1.43 10.82 -24.58
C LYS A 27 -0.05 10.81 -23.88
N ARG A 28 0.33 11.90 -23.24
CA ARG A 28 1.61 12.00 -22.50
C ARG A 28 1.71 10.95 -21.38
N GLN A 29 0.60 10.68 -20.68
CA GLN A 29 0.54 9.64 -19.66
C GLN A 29 0.84 8.26 -20.27
N LYS A 30 0.18 7.94 -21.39
CA LYS A 30 0.34 6.68 -22.12
C LYS A 30 1.71 6.52 -22.77
N ASP A 31 2.23 7.56 -23.39
CA ASP A 31 3.60 7.58 -23.96
C ASP A 31 4.66 7.32 -22.88
N GLY A 32 4.39 7.70 -21.63
CA GLY A 32 5.19 7.34 -20.45
C GLY A 32 4.99 5.91 -19.94
N GLY A 33 4.23 5.07 -20.66
CA GLY A 33 3.97 3.67 -20.30
C GLY A 33 3.14 3.49 -19.02
N ARG A 34 2.20 4.41 -18.76
CA ARG A 34 1.30 4.41 -17.59
C ARG A 34 -0.15 4.45 -18.03
N TYR A 35 -1.00 3.76 -17.28
CA TYR A 35 -2.44 3.81 -17.49
C TYR A 35 -3.05 5.12 -16.94
N THR A 36 -4.17 5.52 -17.49
CA THR A 36 -5.06 6.53 -16.88
C THR A 36 -5.76 5.95 -15.67
N ILE A 37 -6.26 6.82 -14.79
CA ILE A 37 -6.96 6.32 -13.59
C ILE A 37 -8.19 5.46 -13.94
N ARG A 38 -8.92 5.77 -15.01
CA ARG A 38 -10.08 4.98 -15.43
C ARG A 38 -9.68 3.60 -15.96
N GLU A 39 -8.59 3.51 -16.72
CA GLU A 39 -8.02 2.23 -17.15
C GLU A 39 -7.54 1.40 -15.95
N ARG A 40 -6.86 2.02 -14.98
CA ARG A 40 -6.44 1.37 -13.73
C ARG A 40 -7.61 0.79 -12.95
N VAL A 41 -8.68 1.56 -12.81
CA VAL A 41 -9.91 1.08 -12.16
C VAL A 41 -10.51 -0.08 -12.93
N GLY A 42 -10.58 0.01 -14.28
CA GLY A 42 -11.08 -1.07 -15.12
C GLY A 42 -10.26 -2.36 -15.06
N LEU A 43 -8.93 -2.26 -14.88
CA LEU A 43 -8.01 -3.40 -14.72
C LEU A 43 -8.08 -4.01 -13.32
N MET A 44 -8.37 -3.19 -12.31
CA MET A 44 -8.42 -3.64 -10.91
C MET A 44 -9.77 -4.25 -10.54
N ALA A 45 -10.87 -3.63 -10.97
CA ALA A 45 -12.22 -4.05 -10.65
C ALA A 45 -12.71 -5.20 -11.53
N ASP A 46 -13.59 -6.04 -10.99
CA ASP A 46 -14.32 -7.02 -11.78
C ASP A 46 -15.17 -6.29 -12.84
N PRO A 47 -15.26 -6.79 -14.08
CA PRO A 47 -15.96 -6.11 -15.17
C PRO A 47 -17.39 -5.68 -14.81
N GLY A 48 -17.72 -4.40 -15.06
CA GLY A 48 -19.06 -3.84 -14.86
C GLY A 48 -19.47 -3.62 -13.41
N THR A 49 -18.54 -3.78 -12.43
CA THR A 49 -18.88 -3.66 -11.00
C THR A 49 -18.51 -2.31 -10.39
N PHE A 50 -17.79 -1.46 -11.11
CA PHE A 50 -17.40 -0.14 -10.61
C PHE A 50 -18.55 0.86 -10.73
N HIS A 51 -18.94 1.41 -9.59
CA HIS A 51 -19.93 2.48 -9.47
C HIS A 51 -19.24 3.74 -8.96
N GLU A 52 -18.95 4.66 -9.89
CA GLU A 52 -18.26 5.92 -9.58
C GLU A 52 -19.17 6.86 -8.78
N THR A 53 -18.59 7.49 -7.76
CA THR A 53 -19.25 8.51 -6.94
C THR A 53 -18.72 9.90 -7.32
N GLY A 54 -19.62 10.84 -7.58
CA GLY A 54 -19.27 12.24 -7.89
C GLY A 54 -18.53 12.40 -9.23
N LYS A 55 -18.89 11.63 -10.25
CA LYS A 55 -18.29 11.65 -11.60
C LYS A 55 -18.23 13.05 -12.22
N ILE A 56 -19.31 13.81 -12.09
CA ILE A 56 -19.46 15.17 -12.65
C ILE A 56 -18.90 16.27 -11.75
N GLY A 57 -18.27 15.91 -10.62
CA GLY A 57 -17.62 16.87 -9.73
C GLY A 57 -16.39 17.47 -10.40
N GLY A 58 -16.38 18.80 -10.58
CA GLY A 58 -15.30 19.50 -11.26
C GLY A 58 -15.53 21.01 -11.33
N MET A 59 -14.76 21.69 -12.17
CA MET A 59 -14.90 23.14 -12.45
C MET A 59 -15.62 23.29 -13.79
N ALA A 60 -16.84 23.86 -13.75
CA ALA A 60 -17.64 24.14 -14.94
C ALA A 60 -17.33 25.56 -15.44
N GLU A 61 -17.25 25.72 -16.75
CA GLU A 61 -17.18 26.98 -17.46
C GLU A 61 -18.45 27.14 -18.31
N TYR A 62 -19.09 28.32 -18.24
CA TYR A 62 -20.30 28.64 -18.97
C TYR A 62 -20.03 29.73 -20.00
N ASP A 63 -20.82 29.79 -21.04
CA ASP A 63 -20.79 30.86 -22.03
C ASP A 63 -21.67 32.06 -21.56
N GLU A 64 -21.79 33.06 -22.45
CA GLU A 64 -22.59 34.28 -22.21
C GLU A 64 -24.09 34.01 -22.07
N ASN A 65 -24.59 32.88 -22.60
CA ASN A 65 -25.97 32.46 -22.51
C ASN A 65 -26.23 31.54 -21.28
N ASN A 66 -25.19 31.32 -20.46
CA ASN A 66 -25.20 30.40 -19.33
C ASN A 66 -25.32 28.91 -19.72
N ASP A 67 -24.91 28.59 -20.99
CA ASP A 67 -24.80 27.20 -21.42
C ASP A 67 -23.45 26.62 -21.04
N LEU A 68 -23.42 25.31 -20.70
CA LEU A 68 -22.20 24.63 -20.30
C LEU A 68 -21.21 24.52 -21.46
N LYS A 69 -20.12 25.26 -21.39
CA LYS A 69 -19.05 25.25 -22.39
C LYS A 69 -18.03 24.14 -22.14
N LYS A 70 -17.69 23.89 -20.88
CA LYS A 70 -16.66 22.92 -20.47
C LYS A 70 -16.82 22.50 -19.03
N LEU A 71 -16.45 21.26 -18.73
CA LEU A 71 -16.23 20.78 -17.37
C LEU A 71 -14.82 20.20 -17.29
N THR A 72 -13.98 20.78 -16.42
CA THR A 72 -12.70 20.16 -16.03
C THR A 72 -12.98 19.30 -14.79
N PRO A 73 -12.85 17.96 -14.89
CA PRO A 73 -13.17 17.08 -13.77
C PRO A 73 -12.17 17.25 -12.62
N SER A 74 -12.56 16.83 -11.43
CA SER A 74 -11.63 16.66 -10.32
C SER A 74 -10.54 15.65 -10.67
N ASN A 75 -9.33 15.87 -10.17
CA ASN A 75 -8.22 14.93 -10.33
C ASN A 75 -8.30 13.71 -9.40
N PHE A 76 -9.51 13.30 -9.03
CA PHE A 76 -9.72 12.14 -8.17
C PHE A 76 -10.99 11.37 -8.58
N VAL A 77 -10.81 10.08 -8.86
CA VAL A 77 -11.89 9.14 -9.19
C VAL A 77 -12.04 8.15 -8.07
N PHE A 78 -13.26 7.93 -7.58
CA PHE A 78 -13.52 6.91 -6.57
C PHE A 78 -14.94 6.32 -6.69
N GLY A 79 -15.09 5.14 -6.13
CA GLY A 79 -16.37 4.46 -6.10
C GLY A 79 -16.29 3.08 -5.47
N LYS A 80 -17.44 2.42 -5.42
CA LYS A 80 -17.58 1.03 -4.97
C LYS A 80 -17.38 0.10 -6.17
N ALA A 81 -16.66 -1.00 -5.94
CA ALA A 81 -16.41 -2.04 -6.94
C ALA A 81 -16.42 -3.44 -6.30
N LYS A 82 -16.26 -4.46 -7.14
CA LYS A 82 -15.82 -5.79 -6.69
C LYS A 82 -14.42 -6.06 -7.22
N VAL A 83 -13.63 -6.77 -6.44
CA VAL A 83 -12.30 -7.26 -6.81
C VAL A 83 -12.23 -8.72 -6.41
N SER A 84 -12.12 -9.61 -7.41
CA SER A 84 -12.22 -11.06 -7.20
C SER A 84 -13.50 -11.46 -6.45
N GLY A 85 -14.64 -10.88 -6.81
CA GLY A 85 -15.96 -11.09 -6.19
C GLY A 85 -16.19 -10.33 -4.90
N ARG A 86 -15.15 -9.76 -4.28
CA ARG A 86 -15.19 -9.08 -2.99
C ARG A 86 -15.52 -7.60 -3.13
N PRO A 87 -16.48 -7.05 -2.37
CA PRO A 87 -16.77 -5.63 -2.40
C PRO A 87 -15.61 -4.83 -1.80
N VAL A 88 -15.23 -3.74 -2.46
CA VAL A 88 -14.15 -2.83 -2.06
C VAL A 88 -14.51 -1.39 -2.43
N ILE A 89 -13.82 -0.44 -1.84
CA ILE A 89 -13.76 0.95 -2.33
C ILE A 89 -12.44 1.13 -3.06
N ILE A 90 -12.50 1.72 -4.25
CA ILE A 90 -11.33 2.11 -5.03
C ILE A 90 -11.32 3.64 -5.13
N GLY A 91 -10.19 4.25 -4.80
CA GLY A 91 -9.97 5.68 -5.00
C GLY A 91 -8.60 5.93 -5.63
N GLY A 92 -8.54 6.76 -6.66
CA GLY A 92 -7.29 7.02 -7.35
C GLY A 92 -7.14 8.42 -7.90
N ASP A 93 -5.89 8.89 -7.91
CA ASP A 93 -5.51 10.21 -8.40
C ASP A 93 -5.40 10.20 -9.94
N ASP A 94 -5.93 11.23 -10.57
CA ASP A 94 -5.75 11.49 -12.01
C ASP A 94 -4.60 12.47 -12.22
N PHE A 95 -3.46 11.95 -12.59
CA PHE A 95 -2.28 12.76 -12.89
C PHE A 95 -2.43 13.62 -14.15
N THR A 96 -3.35 13.28 -15.05
CA THR A 96 -3.60 14.05 -16.28
C THR A 96 -4.25 15.40 -16.00
N VAL A 97 -4.97 15.53 -14.87
CA VAL A 97 -5.54 16.80 -14.40
C VAL A 97 -4.54 17.49 -13.46
N ARG A 98 -3.83 18.49 -14.00
CA ARG A 98 -2.85 19.34 -13.27
C ARG A 98 -1.77 18.57 -12.50
N GLY A 99 -1.36 17.41 -13.01
CA GLY A 99 -0.31 16.60 -12.37
C GLY A 99 -0.67 16.09 -10.97
N GLY A 100 -1.95 15.86 -10.69
CA GLY A 100 -2.42 15.39 -9.39
C GLY A 100 -2.21 16.42 -8.27
N SER A 101 -2.15 17.73 -8.57
CA SER A 101 -1.93 18.75 -7.55
C SER A 101 -3.18 19.05 -6.74
N ALA A 102 -3.01 19.39 -5.46
CA ALA A 102 -4.10 19.62 -4.51
C ALA A 102 -5.06 20.78 -4.90
N ASP A 103 -4.62 21.74 -5.72
CA ASP A 103 -5.43 22.85 -6.18
C ASP A 103 -6.43 22.49 -7.30
N ALA A 104 -6.30 21.30 -7.89
CA ALA A 104 -7.26 20.75 -8.85
C ALA A 104 -8.21 19.73 -8.19
N THR A 105 -8.04 19.49 -6.90
CA THR A 105 -8.84 18.53 -6.15
C THR A 105 -10.11 19.17 -5.60
N ILE A 106 -11.20 18.45 -5.69
CA ILE A 106 -12.34 18.66 -4.81
C ILE A 106 -12.05 17.84 -3.55
N LYS A 107 -11.64 18.52 -2.47
CA LYS A 107 -11.19 17.88 -1.22
C LYS A 107 -12.21 16.89 -0.67
N GLU A 108 -13.47 17.22 -0.81
CA GLU A 108 -14.60 16.40 -0.38
C GLU A 108 -14.59 15.02 -1.04
N LYS A 109 -14.09 14.87 -2.28
CA LYS A 109 -14.01 13.54 -2.92
C LYS A 109 -13.02 12.62 -2.23
N HIS A 110 -11.87 13.13 -1.80
CA HIS A 110 -10.89 12.36 -1.02
C HIS A 110 -11.48 11.92 0.33
N ASN A 111 -12.09 12.85 1.07
CA ASN A 111 -12.70 12.56 2.35
C ASN A 111 -13.86 11.57 2.20
N ARG A 112 -14.75 11.78 1.22
CA ARG A 112 -15.88 10.87 0.95
C ARG A 112 -15.45 9.47 0.55
N CYS A 113 -14.32 9.31 -0.12
CA CYS A 113 -13.74 7.99 -0.41
C CYS A 113 -13.39 7.24 0.89
N GLU A 114 -12.70 7.91 1.82
CA GLU A 114 -12.34 7.34 3.12
C GLU A 114 -13.58 7.09 4.00
N GLU A 115 -14.51 8.05 4.08
CA GLU A 115 -15.77 7.93 4.82
C GLU A 115 -16.65 6.79 4.28
N MET A 116 -16.71 6.62 2.94
CA MET A 116 -17.47 5.53 2.33
C MET A 116 -16.89 4.17 2.69
N ALA A 117 -15.57 4.04 2.66
CA ALA A 117 -14.89 2.79 3.04
C ALA A 117 -15.15 2.46 4.52
N ASN A 118 -15.04 3.45 5.41
CA ASN A 118 -15.35 3.33 6.83
C ASN A 118 -16.80 2.92 7.09
N ALA A 119 -17.75 3.72 6.58
CA ALA A 119 -19.18 3.51 6.81
C ALA A 119 -19.70 2.16 6.27
N LEU A 120 -19.17 1.72 5.12
CA LEU A 120 -19.52 0.42 4.53
C LEU A 120 -18.68 -0.74 5.08
N ARG A 121 -17.65 -0.47 5.90
CA ARG A 121 -16.72 -1.46 6.44
C ARG A 121 -16.09 -2.32 5.34
N LEU A 122 -15.63 -1.67 4.27
CA LEU A 122 -15.06 -2.33 3.09
C LEU A 122 -13.57 -1.99 2.94
N PRO A 123 -12.76 -2.91 2.42
CA PRO A 123 -11.37 -2.65 2.10
C PRO A 123 -11.23 -1.45 1.15
N LEU A 124 -10.19 -0.66 1.34
CA LEU A 124 -9.88 0.50 0.53
C LEU A 124 -8.61 0.25 -0.29
N ILE A 125 -8.71 0.41 -1.60
CA ILE A 125 -7.57 0.41 -2.53
C ILE A 125 -7.32 1.83 -3.00
N ARG A 126 -6.16 2.39 -2.63
CA ARG A 126 -5.71 3.74 -3.04
C ARG A 126 -4.68 3.63 -4.15
N MET A 127 -4.99 4.21 -5.31
CA MET A 127 -4.07 4.36 -6.44
C MET A 127 -3.51 5.78 -6.41
N VAL A 128 -2.25 5.92 -6.00
CA VAL A 128 -1.66 7.23 -5.67
C VAL A 128 -0.69 7.66 -6.77
N GLU A 129 -0.92 8.85 -7.31
CA GLU A 129 -0.03 9.48 -8.28
C GLU A 129 -0.20 11.01 -8.22
N GLY A 130 0.86 11.74 -7.83
CA GLY A 130 0.83 13.20 -7.80
C GLY A 130 1.39 13.81 -6.53
N SER A 131 1.32 15.13 -6.44
CA SER A 131 1.93 15.89 -5.35
C SER A 131 1.08 16.00 -4.09
N GLY A 132 -0.21 15.76 -4.19
CA GLY A 132 -1.17 15.65 -3.07
C GLY A 132 -1.26 16.79 -2.06
N GLY A 133 -0.32 17.71 -1.98
CA GLY A 133 -0.24 18.64 -0.86
C GLY A 133 0.19 20.07 -1.16
N GLY A 134 0.83 20.36 -2.29
CA GLY A 134 1.29 21.69 -2.64
C GLY A 134 0.40 22.36 -3.69
N GLY A 135 0.15 23.66 -3.55
CA GLY A 135 -0.38 24.46 -4.65
C GLY A 135 0.64 24.53 -5.79
N SER A 136 0.17 24.60 -7.04
CA SER A 136 1.06 24.84 -8.18
C SER A 136 1.59 26.28 -8.14
N VAL A 137 2.80 26.50 -8.68
CA VAL A 137 3.34 27.86 -8.88
C VAL A 137 2.32 28.75 -9.62
N LYS A 138 1.62 28.18 -10.61
CA LYS A 138 0.57 28.88 -11.35
C LYS A 138 -0.58 29.34 -10.46
N THR A 139 -0.96 28.57 -9.43
CA THR A 139 -1.99 28.99 -8.47
C THR A 139 -1.51 30.19 -7.66
N ILE A 140 -0.23 30.20 -7.22
CA ILE A 140 0.36 31.34 -6.52
C ILE A 140 0.35 32.58 -7.41
N GLU A 141 0.74 32.43 -8.68
CA GLU A 141 0.74 33.54 -9.66
C GLU A 141 -0.66 34.08 -9.93
N THR A 142 -1.69 33.21 -9.99
CA THR A 142 -3.06 33.63 -10.34
C THR A 142 -3.87 34.11 -9.15
N THR A 143 -3.63 33.58 -7.95
CA THR A 143 -4.42 33.89 -6.74
C THR A 143 -3.69 34.79 -5.75
N GLY A 144 -2.37 34.98 -5.93
CA GLY A 144 -1.51 35.70 -4.99
C GLY A 144 -1.34 35.02 -3.63
N ARG A 145 -1.79 33.75 -3.51
CA ARG A 145 -1.77 33.00 -2.24
C ARG A 145 -1.14 31.62 -2.43
N ALA A 146 -0.31 31.24 -1.46
CA ALA A 146 0.09 29.84 -1.31
C ALA A 146 -1.10 29.01 -0.82
N ASN A 147 -1.31 27.84 -1.43
CA ASN A 147 -2.25 26.87 -0.88
C ASN A 147 -1.59 26.20 0.33
N VAL A 148 -2.15 26.41 1.52
CA VAL A 148 -1.77 25.65 2.71
C VAL A 148 -2.66 24.40 2.72
N PRO A 149 -2.09 23.20 2.53
CA PRO A 149 -2.88 21.97 2.55
C PRO A 149 -3.45 21.79 3.96
N GLY A 150 -4.79 21.68 4.04
CA GLY A 150 -5.45 21.19 5.25
C GLY A 150 -5.41 19.66 5.25
N VAL A 151 -5.33 19.10 6.44
CA VAL A 151 -5.43 17.64 6.67
C VAL A 151 -6.82 17.24 7.20
N ALA A 152 -7.84 18.03 6.88
CA ALA A 152 -9.22 17.70 7.22
C ALA A 152 -9.61 16.34 6.63
N GLY A 153 -10.27 15.49 7.42
CA GLY A 153 -10.60 14.10 7.07
C GLY A 153 -9.50 13.09 7.39
N TRP A 154 -8.34 13.53 7.93
CA TRP A 154 -7.27 12.61 8.33
C TRP A 154 -7.65 11.71 9.51
N GLU A 155 -8.57 12.16 10.34
CA GLU A 155 -9.20 11.36 11.41
C GLU A 155 -9.80 10.06 10.87
N THR A 156 -10.52 10.13 9.74
CA THR A 156 -11.10 8.94 9.09
C THR A 156 -10.00 8.03 8.51
N VAL A 157 -8.91 8.60 8.00
CA VAL A 157 -7.74 7.81 7.54
C VAL A 157 -7.17 7.01 8.70
N VAL A 158 -7.00 7.62 9.87
CA VAL A 158 -6.48 6.96 11.08
C VAL A 158 -7.46 5.89 11.57
N GLU A 159 -8.75 6.19 11.61
CA GLU A 159 -9.80 5.22 11.98
C GLU A 159 -9.82 4.02 11.03
N ASN A 160 -9.70 4.26 9.72
CA ASN A 160 -9.63 3.21 8.71
C ASN A 160 -8.41 2.30 8.89
N MET A 161 -7.28 2.81 9.36
CA MET A 161 -6.11 1.99 9.70
C MET A 161 -6.37 1.00 10.84
N GLY A 162 -7.33 1.28 11.72
CA GLY A 162 -7.74 0.37 12.79
C GLY A 162 -8.99 -0.46 12.47
N THR A 163 -9.62 -0.28 11.31
CA THR A 163 -10.95 -0.88 11.05
C THR A 163 -11.07 -1.68 9.76
N ILE A 164 -10.41 -1.27 8.69
CA ILE A 164 -10.53 -1.89 7.38
C ILE A 164 -9.15 -2.12 6.72
N PRO A 165 -8.96 -3.15 5.88
CA PRO A 165 -7.75 -3.30 5.10
C PRO A 165 -7.56 -2.10 4.15
N ARG A 166 -6.38 -1.47 4.21
CA ARG A 166 -5.97 -0.41 3.28
C ARG A 166 -4.76 -0.85 2.48
N VAL A 167 -4.89 -0.82 1.16
CA VAL A 167 -3.82 -1.07 0.19
C VAL A 167 -3.52 0.21 -0.56
N ALA A 168 -2.27 0.57 -0.71
CA ALA A 168 -1.87 1.73 -1.49
C ALA A 168 -0.88 1.35 -2.60
N LEU A 169 -1.19 1.80 -3.82
CA LEU A 169 -0.40 1.56 -5.02
C LEU A 169 0.20 2.88 -5.50
N GLY A 170 1.51 3.04 -5.38
CA GLY A 170 2.25 4.18 -5.90
C GLY A 170 2.57 3.97 -7.37
N LEU A 171 1.74 4.51 -8.27
CA LEU A 171 1.75 4.20 -9.71
C LEU A 171 2.49 5.25 -10.55
N GLY A 172 3.08 6.25 -9.90
CA GLY A 172 3.89 7.28 -10.53
C GLY A 172 4.70 8.06 -9.51
N SER A 173 4.95 9.34 -9.76
CA SER A 173 5.62 10.20 -8.78
C SER A 173 4.63 10.61 -7.71
N VAL A 174 4.96 10.31 -6.45
CA VAL A 174 4.10 10.55 -5.27
C VAL A 174 4.85 11.40 -4.27
N ALA A 175 4.31 12.56 -3.91
CA ALA A 175 4.96 13.50 -3.01
C ALA A 175 4.00 14.06 -1.95
N GLY A 176 4.55 14.51 -0.83
CA GLY A 176 3.81 15.22 0.22
C GLY A 176 2.63 14.42 0.77
N LEU A 177 1.42 14.99 0.74
CA LEU A 177 0.21 14.32 1.27
C LEU A 177 -0.14 13.03 0.51
N GLY A 178 0.15 12.94 -0.79
CA GLY A 178 0.03 11.70 -1.54
C GLY A 178 0.92 10.58 -0.97
N ALA A 179 2.19 10.92 -0.66
CA ALA A 179 3.10 9.97 -0.01
C ALA A 179 2.62 9.59 1.41
N ALA A 180 1.99 10.52 2.14
CA ALA A 180 1.38 10.22 3.43
C ALA A 180 0.22 9.20 3.29
N HIS A 181 -0.66 9.34 2.29
CA HIS A 181 -1.71 8.37 2.00
C HIS A 181 -1.16 6.99 1.60
N LEU A 182 -0.02 6.96 0.89
CA LEU A 182 0.66 5.71 0.56
C LEU A 182 1.23 5.05 1.83
N ALA A 183 1.87 5.82 2.68
CA ALA A 183 2.45 5.33 3.94
C ALA A 183 1.38 4.93 4.97
N ALA A 184 0.22 5.61 4.98
CA ALA A 184 -0.94 5.26 5.80
C ALA A 184 -1.71 4.09 5.17
N SER A 185 -1.04 2.94 5.02
CA SER A 185 -1.61 1.72 4.48
C SER A 185 -1.04 0.49 5.17
N HIS A 186 -1.78 -0.59 5.17
CA HIS A 186 -1.32 -1.89 5.68
C HIS A 186 -0.35 -2.56 4.73
N TYR A 187 -0.52 -2.30 3.43
CA TYR A 187 0.33 -2.84 2.38
C TYR A 187 0.49 -1.84 1.25
N SER A 188 1.71 -1.65 0.80
CA SER A 188 2.04 -0.69 -0.24
C SER A 188 2.95 -1.28 -1.32
N VAL A 189 2.67 -0.88 -2.57
CA VAL A 189 3.41 -1.34 -3.76
C VAL A 189 3.80 -0.14 -4.61
N MET A 190 4.99 -0.18 -5.22
CA MET A 190 5.40 0.80 -6.23
C MET A 190 5.93 0.09 -7.49
N ILE A 191 5.95 0.81 -8.62
CA ILE A 191 6.44 0.30 -9.89
C ILE A 191 7.92 0.69 -10.03
N LYS A 192 8.79 -0.30 -10.27
CA LYS A 192 10.23 -0.07 -10.48
C LYS A 192 10.44 0.92 -11.62
N ASP A 193 11.36 1.84 -11.42
CA ASP A 193 11.82 2.85 -12.39
C ASP A 193 10.73 3.80 -12.97
N LYS A 194 9.44 3.52 -12.72
CA LYS A 194 8.32 4.37 -13.14
C LYS A 194 7.71 5.18 -12.02
N SER A 195 7.78 4.70 -10.78
CA SER A 195 7.27 5.41 -9.61
C SER A 195 8.41 5.86 -8.68
N ALA A 196 8.15 6.92 -7.95
CA ALA A 196 9.03 7.43 -6.91
C ALA A 196 8.20 8.06 -5.80
N VAL A 197 8.62 7.85 -4.56
CA VAL A 197 7.90 8.31 -3.36
C VAL A 197 8.82 9.19 -2.53
N PHE A 198 8.39 10.40 -2.19
CA PHE A 198 9.22 11.33 -1.44
C PHE A 198 8.39 12.34 -0.64
N VAL A 199 8.99 12.90 0.38
CA VAL A 199 8.40 14.02 1.15
C VAL A 199 8.23 15.25 0.24
N ALA A 200 9.29 15.58 -0.52
CA ALA A 200 9.28 16.65 -1.51
C ALA A 200 10.08 16.20 -2.74
N GLY A 201 9.62 16.59 -3.93
CA GLY A 201 10.26 16.18 -5.19
C GLY A 201 11.62 16.87 -5.46
N PRO A 202 12.39 16.36 -6.44
CA PRO A 202 13.72 16.86 -6.78
C PRO A 202 13.85 18.39 -6.94
N PRO A 203 12.91 19.10 -7.57
CA PRO A 203 13.02 20.56 -7.71
C PRO A 203 13.01 21.34 -6.39
N VAL A 204 12.40 20.78 -5.34
CA VAL A 204 12.39 21.37 -4.00
C VAL A 204 13.69 21.02 -3.27
N VAL A 205 14.14 19.78 -3.38
CA VAL A 205 15.37 19.28 -2.76
C VAL A 205 16.61 19.96 -3.36
N ALA A 206 16.62 20.25 -4.66
CA ALA A 206 17.70 21.00 -5.30
C ALA A 206 17.97 22.37 -4.66
N ARG A 207 16.95 22.99 -4.02
CA ARG A 207 17.13 24.26 -3.28
C ARG A 207 17.89 24.09 -1.96
N THR A 208 18.03 22.86 -1.47
CA THR A 208 18.85 22.54 -0.28
C THR A 208 20.28 22.15 -0.65
N GLY A 209 20.61 22.18 -1.95
CA GLY A 209 21.95 21.89 -2.47
C GLY A 209 22.17 20.45 -2.92
N GLU A 210 21.11 19.64 -2.97
CA GLU A 210 21.17 18.25 -3.45
C GLU A 210 20.52 18.15 -4.83
N ASP A 211 21.31 17.89 -5.86
CA ASP A 211 20.82 17.67 -7.24
C ASP A 211 20.67 16.18 -7.51
N LEU A 212 19.47 15.67 -7.30
CA LEU A 212 19.13 14.24 -7.36
C LEU A 212 18.01 13.99 -8.38
N THR A 213 18.11 12.89 -9.10
CA THR A 213 17.02 12.38 -9.91
C THR A 213 15.89 11.82 -9.03
N LYS A 214 14.72 11.60 -9.61
CA LYS A 214 13.59 10.99 -8.90
C LYS A 214 13.95 9.62 -8.30
N ASN A 215 14.68 8.81 -9.04
CA ASN A 215 15.04 7.45 -8.60
C ASN A 215 16.11 7.49 -7.50
N GLU A 216 17.07 8.41 -7.57
CA GLU A 216 18.08 8.58 -6.52
C GLU A 216 17.48 9.12 -5.22
N LEU A 217 16.43 9.96 -5.30
CA LEU A 217 15.79 10.54 -4.13
C LEU A 217 14.74 9.61 -3.51
N GLY A 218 13.88 9.00 -4.32
CA GLY A 218 12.71 8.27 -3.83
C GLY A 218 12.33 7.05 -4.64
N GLY A 219 13.28 6.48 -5.40
CA GLY A 219 13.07 5.26 -6.17
C GLY A 219 12.90 4.03 -5.28
N TYR A 220 12.48 2.93 -5.88
CA TYR A 220 12.13 1.69 -5.16
C TYR A 220 13.28 1.15 -4.29
N GLN A 221 14.53 1.31 -4.73
CA GLN A 221 15.70 0.82 -3.97
C GLN A 221 15.88 1.54 -2.63
N ILE A 222 15.49 2.82 -2.58
CA ILE A 222 15.52 3.64 -1.36
C ILE A 222 14.33 3.26 -0.47
N GLN A 223 13.12 3.28 -1.04
CA GLN A 223 11.88 3.13 -0.28
C GLN A 223 11.69 1.73 0.31
N LEU A 224 12.11 0.69 -0.42
CA LEU A 224 12.10 -0.69 0.11
C LEU A 224 13.09 -0.88 1.27
N LYS A 225 14.29 -0.28 1.19
CA LYS A 225 15.31 -0.37 2.26
C LYS A 225 14.93 0.45 3.48
N ALA A 226 14.21 1.56 3.28
CA ALA A 226 13.70 2.40 4.36
C ALA A 226 12.44 1.80 5.04
N GLY A 227 11.80 0.78 4.44
CA GLY A 227 10.56 0.20 4.94
C GLY A 227 9.33 1.08 4.73
N ALA A 228 9.44 2.08 3.87
CA ALA A 228 8.32 2.98 3.53
C ALA A 228 7.34 2.34 2.53
N VAL A 229 7.82 1.39 1.72
CA VAL A 229 7.04 0.60 0.78
C VAL A 229 7.36 -0.87 0.96
N ASP A 230 6.36 -1.74 0.88
CA ASP A 230 6.50 -3.17 1.16
C ASP A 230 7.00 -3.96 -0.07
N HIS A 231 6.52 -3.59 -1.27
CA HIS A 231 6.88 -4.28 -2.52
C HIS A 231 7.20 -3.30 -3.65
N ALA A 232 8.03 -3.74 -4.59
CA ALA A 232 8.19 -3.10 -5.90
C ALA A 232 8.13 -4.16 -7.00
N VAL A 233 7.35 -3.85 -8.03
CA VAL A 233 7.03 -4.73 -9.16
C VAL A 233 7.38 -4.04 -10.48
N ASP A 234 7.39 -4.78 -11.58
CA ASP A 234 7.80 -4.25 -12.87
C ASP A 234 6.64 -3.58 -13.63
N THR A 235 5.39 -4.01 -13.40
CA THR A 235 4.20 -3.49 -14.08
C THR A 235 3.08 -3.08 -13.14
N GLU A 236 2.12 -2.27 -13.63
CA GLU A 236 0.94 -1.90 -12.86
C GLU A 236 0.03 -3.11 -12.61
N GLU A 237 -0.05 -4.05 -13.57
CA GLU A 237 -0.81 -5.29 -13.44
C GLU A 237 -0.30 -6.17 -12.31
N GLU A 238 1.03 -6.32 -12.19
CA GLU A 238 1.63 -7.03 -11.07
C GLU A 238 1.30 -6.37 -9.73
N ALA A 239 1.23 -5.02 -9.69
CA ALA A 239 0.81 -4.31 -8.48
C ALA A 239 -0.65 -4.61 -8.13
N PHE A 240 -1.52 -4.72 -9.14
CA PHE A 240 -2.92 -5.11 -8.92
C PHE A 240 -3.04 -6.55 -8.41
N GLU A 241 -2.24 -7.47 -8.94
CA GLU A 241 -2.21 -8.85 -8.44
C GLU A 241 -1.69 -8.92 -6.99
N CYS A 242 -0.66 -8.16 -6.66
CA CYS A 242 -0.19 -8.04 -5.27
C CYS A 242 -1.30 -7.55 -4.33
N ALA A 243 -2.07 -6.55 -4.74
CA ALA A 243 -3.21 -6.05 -3.96
C ALA A 243 -4.31 -7.11 -3.79
N ARG A 244 -4.66 -7.84 -4.85
CA ARG A 244 -5.62 -8.96 -4.79
C ARG A 244 -5.14 -10.05 -3.84
N LYS A 245 -3.88 -10.45 -3.97
CA LYS A 245 -3.26 -11.49 -3.13
C LYS A 245 -3.25 -11.06 -1.66
N PHE A 246 -2.81 -9.85 -1.35
CA PHE A 246 -2.82 -9.31 0.02
C PHE A 246 -4.22 -9.33 0.62
N LEU A 247 -5.21 -8.79 -0.08
CA LEU A 247 -6.59 -8.74 0.39
C LEU A 247 -7.19 -10.13 0.58
N SER A 248 -6.74 -11.14 -0.17
CA SER A 248 -7.29 -12.50 -0.06
C SER A 248 -7.09 -13.15 1.31
N TYR A 249 -6.12 -12.69 2.11
CA TYR A 249 -5.87 -13.20 3.46
C TYR A 249 -6.69 -12.53 4.55
N LEU A 250 -7.27 -11.35 4.26
CA LEU A 250 -7.86 -10.48 5.27
C LEU A 250 -9.39 -10.48 5.22
N PRO A 251 -10.08 -10.17 6.33
CA PRO A 251 -11.52 -9.93 6.36
C PRO A 251 -11.87 -8.59 5.65
N ASN A 252 -13.15 -8.26 5.48
CA ASN A 252 -13.53 -6.95 4.97
C ASN A 252 -13.27 -5.84 5.98
N SER A 253 -13.39 -6.17 7.24
CA SER A 253 -13.14 -5.26 8.36
C SER A 253 -12.79 -6.05 9.62
N VAL A 254 -12.36 -5.37 10.67
CA VAL A 254 -12.08 -5.98 11.98
C VAL A 254 -13.30 -6.61 12.66
N TYR A 255 -14.49 -6.40 12.12
CA TYR A 255 -15.74 -7.00 12.63
C TYR A 255 -16.03 -8.39 12.04
N GLU A 256 -15.15 -8.89 11.19
CA GLU A 256 -15.24 -10.20 10.56
C GLU A 256 -13.95 -10.99 10.82
N LEU A 257 -14.05 -12.32 10.82
CA LEU A 257 -12.86 -13.17 10.86
C LEU A 257 -12.28 -13.34 9.45
N PRO A 258 -10.96 -13.56 9.34
CA PRO A 258 -10.32 -13.85 8.06
C PRO A 258 -10.95 -15.08 7.37
N PRO A 259 -11.23 -14.99 6.06
CA PRO A 259 -11.93 -16.07 5.36
C PRO A 259 -11.02 -17.26 5.10
N ARG A 260 -11.50 -18.48 5.40
CA ARG A 260 -10.83 -19.70 4.99
C ARG A 260 -10.84 -19.80 3.47
N GLY A 261 -9.68 -20.01 2.87
CA GLY A 261 -9.53 -20.27 1.44
C GLY A 261 -9.79 -21.74 1.07
N PRO A 262 -9.61 -22.09 -0.20
CA PRO A 262 -9.68 -23.48 -0.63
C PRO A 262 -8.66 -24.35 0.10
N GLN A 263 -9.06 -25.55 0.46
CA GLN A 263 -8.18 -26.59 1.00
C GLN A 263 -7.56 -27.34 -0.19
N ILE A 264 -6.42 -26.87 -0.66
CA ILE A 264 -5.74 -27.38 -1.86
C ILE A 264 -4.52 -28.25 -1.55
N ASP A 265 -4.11 -28.30 -0.29
CA ASP A 265 -2.93 -29.03 0.15
C ASP A 265 -3.29 -30.06 1.24
N ASP A 266 -2.48 -31.11 1.36
CA ASP A 266 -2.64 -32.09 2.46
C ASP A 266 -2.08 -31.49 3.75
N PRO A 267 -2.89 -31.26 4.79
CA PRO A 267 -2.42 -30.70 6.06
C PRO A 267 -1.44 -31.65 6.79
N ASN A 268 -1.37 -32.93 6.39
CA ASN A 268 -0.39 -33.91 6.91
C ASN A 268 0.81 -34.08 5.99
N ARG A 269 0.96 -33.24 4.96
CA ARG A 269 2.10 -33.28 4.05
C ARG A 269 3.43 -33.28 4.80
N ARG A 270 4.32 -34.19 4.41
CA ARG A 270 5.67 -34.27 4.94
C ARG A 270 6.66 -33.98 3.83
N VAL A 271 7.56 -33.01 4.06
CA VAL A 271 8.57 -32.59 3.09
C VAL A 271 9.91 -33.18 3.51
N GLU A 272 10.38 -34.20 2.81
CA GLU A 272 11.61 -34.94 3.14
C GLU A 272 12.84 -34.04 3.12
N ALA A 273 12.87 -33.01 2.25
CA ALA A 273 13.95 -32.03 2.19
C ALA A 273 14.20 -31.28 3.51
N LEU A 274 13.25 -31.28 4.44
CA LEU A 274 13.43 -30.68 5.77
C LEU A 274 14.44 -31.44 6.64
N ILE A 275 14.72 -32.71 6.35
CA ILE A 275 15.69 -33.53 7.12
C ILE A 275 17.09 -32.90 7.06
N ASP A 276 17.46 -32.34 5.91
CA ASP A 276 18.77 -31.74 5.68
C ASP A 276 18.75 -30.22 5.59
N ALA A 277 17.59 -29.58 5.87
CA ALA A 277 17.41 -28.13 5.71
C ALA A 277 18.26 -27.33 6.69
N VAL A 278 18.49 -27.85 7.92
CA VAL A 278 19.28 -27.22 8.97
C VAL A 278 20.59 -27.97 9.14
N PRO A 279 21.75 -27.34 8.90
CA PRO A 279 23.05 -27.98 9.05
C PRO A 279 23.33 -28.37 10.52
N ARG A 280 23.98 -29.53 10.73
CA ARG A 280 24.47 -29.92 12.07
C ARG A 280 25.64 -29.04 12.55
N ASP A 281 26.42 -28.45 11.64
CA ASP A 281 27.44 -27.46 11.97
C ASP A 281 26.78 -26.11 12.23
N ILE A 282 26.70 -25.73 13.49
CA ILE A 282 26.07 -24.47 13.98
C ILE A 282 26.68 -23.20 13.41
N ARG A 283 27.87 -23.28 12.81
CA ARG A 283 28.53 -22.14 12.15
C ARG A 283 28.03 -21.91 10.72
N LYS A 284 27.26 -22.83 10.16
CA LYS A 284 26.69 -22.74 8.81
C LYS A 284 25.30 -22.16 8.85
N VAL A 285 25.05 -21.14 8.02
CA VAL A 285 23.73 -20.58 7.82
C VAL A 285 22.92 -21.44 6.84
N TYR A 286 21.60 -21.34 6.93
CA TYR A 286 20.66 -22.06 6.05
C TYR A 286 19.54 -21.13 5.59
N LYS A 287 18.85 -21.54 4.52
CA LYS A 287 17.77 -20.76 3.93
C LYS A 287 16.46 -21.04 4.66
N MET A 288 15.92 -20.04 5.36
CA MET A 288 14.67 -20.18 6.10
C MET A 288 13.44 -20.19 5.17
N ARG A 289 13.45 -19.46 4.03
CA ARG A 289 12.29 -19.39 3.13
C ARG A 289 11.80 -20.74 2.62
N PRO A 290 12.64 -21.69 2.16
CA PRO A 290 12.19 -23.04 1.83
C PRO A 290 11.56 -23.79 3.00
N ILE A 291 12.00 -23.54 4.24
CA ILE A 291 11.39 -24.12 5.44
C ILE A 291 10.00 -23.54 5.64
N VAL A 292 9.83 -22.20 5.53
CA VAL A 292 8.51 -21.57 5.57
C VAL A 292 7.57 -22.17 4.52
N GLU A 293 8.01 -22.25 3.26
CA GLU A 293 7.23 -22.80 2.14
C GLU A 293 6.86 -24.28 2.35
N SER A 294 7.69 -25.02 3.07
CA SER A 294 7.42 -26.42 3.40
C SER A 294 6.38 -26.61 4.50
N VAL A 295 6.17 -25.59 5.34
CA VAL A 295 5.27 -25.66 6.51
C VAL A 295 3.87 -25.17 6.16
N VAL A 296 3.73 -24.27 5.18
CA VAL A 296 2.46 -23.66 4.79
C VAL A 296 1.86 -24.33 3.55
N ASP A 297 0.59 -24.10 3.26
CA ASP A 297 -0.06 -24.59 2.04
C ASP A 297 0.73 -24.16 0.80
N GLU A 298 0.89 -25.04 -0.16
CA GLU A 298 1.72 -24.83 -1.34
C GLU A 298 1.35 -23.55 -2.09
N GLY A 299 2.35 -22.70 -2.40
CA GLY A 299 2.17 -21.43 -3.10
C GLY A 299 1.40 -20.36 -2.34
N SER A 300 1.05 -20.62 -1.07
CA SER A 300 0.30 -19.66 -0.27
C SER A 300 1.17 -18.57 0.35
N PHE A 301 2.47 -18.75 0.50
CA PHE A 301 3.31 -17.75 1.15
C PHE A 301 3.42 -16.44 0.35
N PHE A 302 3.11 -15.35 1.02
CA PHE A 302 3.17 -13.98 0.50
C PHE A 302 4.08 -13.14 1.39
N GLU A 303 5.36 -13.06 1.03
CA GLU A 303 6.37 -12.33 1.81
C GLU A 303 6.16 -10.81 1.69
N MET A 304 6.22 -10.09 2.82
CA MET A 304 6.08 -8.63 2.90
C MET A 304 7.36 -7.99 3.45
N GLY A 305 7.72 -6.81 2.94
CA GLY A 305 8.85 -6.04 3.45
C GLY A 305 10.20 -6.74 3.33
N LYS A 306 10.44 -7.51 2.28
CA LYS A 306 11.63 -8.35 2.07
C LYS A 306 12.97 -7.59 2.17
N GLN A 307 12.99 -6.31 1.82
CA GLN A 307 14.21 -5.50 1.80
C GLN A 307 14.48 -4.73 3.09
N PHE A 308 13.49 -4.63 3.98
CA PHE A 308 13.57 -3.94 5.26
C PHE A 308 13.64 -4.94 6.41
N GLY A 309 14.45 -4.67 7.44
CA GLY A 309 14.55 -5.54 8.61
C GLY A 309 14.81 -7.01 8.26
N LYS A 310 15.81 -7.27 7.44
CA LYS A 310 16.02 -8.54 6.72
C LYS A 310 16.24 -9.77 7.61
N SER A 311 16.62 -9.59 8.88
CA SER A 311 16.83 -10.70 9.80
C SER A 311 15.54 -11.38 10.28
N VAL A 312 14.37 -10.82 9.94
CA VAL A 312 13.08 -11.47 10.11
C VAL A 312 12.31 -11.43 8.80
N ILE A 313 11.87 -12.59 8.37
CA ILE A 313 10.92 -12.79 7.27
C ILE A 313 9.52 -12.59 7.83
N THR A 314 8.70 -11.79 7.16
CA THR A 314 7.29 -11.58 7.52
C THR A 314 6.42 -11.75 6.29
N GLY A 315 5.23 -12.28 6.45
CA GLY A 315 4.28 -12.45 5.35
C GLY A 315 3.03 -13.20 5.78
N PHE A 316 2.08 -13.30 4.88
CA PHE A 316 0.88 -14.11 5.07
C PHE A 316 1.02 -15.45 4.36
N ALA A 317 0.34 -16.46 4.90
CA ALA A 317 0.25 -17.77 4.29
C ALA A 317 -1.09 -18.42 4.65
N ARG A 318 -1.26 -19.68 4.25
CA ARG A 318 -2.40 -20.49 4.67
C ARG A 318 -1.92 -21.80 5.30
N LEU A 319 -2.67 -22.26 6.27
CA LEU A 319 -2.56 -23.59 6.85
C LEU A 319 -3.93 -24.25 6.78
N ASP A 320 -4.07 -25.30 5.99
CA ASP A 320 -5.35 -25.96 5.69
C ASP A 320 -6.42 -24.93 5.24
N GLY A 321 -6.01 -24.02 4.38
CA GLY A 321 -6.81 -22.90 3.87
C GLY A 321 -6.98 -21.72 4.84
N TRP A 322 -6.70 -21.83 6.13
CA TRP A 322 -6.81 -20.74 7.09
C TRP A 322 -5.69 -19.74 6.94
N PRO A 323 -5.98 -18.44 6.80
CA PRO A 323 -4.93 -17.43 6.71
C PRO A 323 -4.23 -17.25 8.05
N VAL A 324 -2.90 -17.17 7.99
CA VAL A 324 -2.00 -16.98 9.14
C VAL A 324 -0.93 -15.96 8.83
N ALA A 325 -0.45 -15.28 9.85
CA ALA A 325 0.70 -14.41 9.79
C ALA A 325 1.97 -15.22 10.08
N ILE A 326 2.95 -15.17 9.18
CA ILE A 326 4.21 -15.89 9.33
C ILE A 326 5.30 -14.93 9.74
N MET A 327 5.97 -15.23 10.83
CA MET A 327 7.27 -14.67 11.20
C MET A 327 8.32 -15.78 11.16
N ALA A 328 9.50 -15.51 10.60
CA ALA A 328 10.60 -16.46 10.63
C ALA A 328 11.94 -15.73 10.71
N SER A 329 12.86 -16.21 11.52
CA SER A 329 14.23 -15.68 11.58
C SER A 329 14.96 -15.98 10.26
N ASP A 330 15.77 -15.04 9.77
CA ASP A 330 16.61 -15.24 8.58
C ASP A 330 18.09 -15.26 8.97
N PRO A 331 18.71 -16.46 9.14
CA PRO A 331 20.11 -16.55 9.55
C PRO A 331 21.11 -15.94 8.57
N TYR A 332 20.72 -15.78 7.28
CA TYR A 332 21.54 -15.10 6.29
C TYR A 332 21.73 -13.61 6.54
N SER A 333 20.88 -13.02 7.39
CA SER A 333 20.92 -11.60 7.71
C SER A 333 21.26 -11.43 9.20
N TYR A 334 22.47 -10.97 9.49
CA TYR A 334 22.95 -10.76 10.87
C TYR A 334 22.82 -11.99 11.78
N GLY A 335 22.91 -13.22 11.20
CA GLY A 335 22.70 -14.46 11.98
C GLY A 335 21.32 -14.56 12.63
N GLY A 336 20.30 -13.90 12.12
CA GLY A 336 18.97 -13.83 12.73
C GLY A 336 18.82 -12.82 13.87
N CYS A 337 19.88 -12.05 14.21
CA CYS A 337 19.82 -11.01 15.24
C CYS A 337 18.87 -9.87 14.85
N TRP A 338 18.13 -9.36 15.82
CA TRP A 338 17.23 -8.25 15.60
C TRP A 338 17.96 -6.90 15.62
N THR A 339 17.87 -6.18 14.52
CA THR A 339 18.31 -4.78 14.39
C THR A 339 17.16 -3.83 14.72
N ALA A 340 17.44 -2.54 14.89
CA ALA A 340 16.38 -1.52 15.03
C ALA A 340 15.37 -1.54 13.88
N ALA A 341 15.83 -1.75 12.63
CA ALA A 341 14.96 -1.91 11.46
C ALA A 341 14.10 -3.17 11.55
N THR A 342 14.68 -4.29 12.01
CA THR A 342 13.93 -5.52 12.26
C THR A 342 12.83 -5.33 13.29
N CYS A 343 13.14 -4.66 14.40
CA CYS A 343 12.16 -4.36 15.44
C CYS A 343 10.98 -3.54 14.90
N LYS A 344 11.24 -2.49 14.10
CA LYS A 344 10.20 -1.68 13.46
C LYS A 344 9.34 -2.50 12.49
N LYS A 345 9.94 -3.41 11.72
CA LYS A 345 9.22 -4.33 10.85
C LYS A 345 8.32 -5.27 11.64
N VAL A 346 8.83 -5.85 12.73
CA VAL A 346 8.07 -6.75 13.61
C VAL A 346 6.87 -6.02 14.21
N ILE A 347 7.05 -4.80 14.73
CA ILE A 347 5.95 -3.98 15.27
C ILE A 347 4.85 -3.83 14.22
N LYS A 348 5.19 -3.30 13.02
CA LYS A 348 4.21 -3.11 11.94
C LYS A 348 3.47 -4.40 11.61
N PHE A 349 4.19 -5.53 11.57
CA PHE A 349 3.63 -6.82 11.17
C PHE A 349 2.73 -7.43 12.25
N VAL A 350 3.15 -7.34 13.51
CA VAL A 350 2.37 -7.82 14.65
C VAL A 350 1.09 -7.00 14.82
N ASP A 351 1.18 -5.66 14.71
CA ASP A 351 0.01 -4.78 14.73
C ASP A 351 -0.98 -5.12 13.60
N LEU A 352 -0.47 -5.43 12.40
CA LEU A 352 -1.31 -5.84 11.26
C LEU A 352 -2.00 -7.19 11.53
N ALA A 353 -1.29 -8.17 12.07
CA ALA A 353 -1.85 -9.48 12.42
C ALA A 353 -2.92 -9.35 13.51
N GLU A 354 -2.66 -8.58 14.55
CA GLU A 354 -3.60 -8.29 15.64
C GLU A 354 -4.85 -7.58 15.12
N THR A 355 -4.67 -6.51 14.33
CA THR A 355 -5.79 -5.73 13.78
C THR A 355 -6.79 -6.60 13.01
N PHE A 356 -6.31 -7.58 12.24
CA PHE A 356 -7.17 -8.41 11.40
C PHE A 356 -7.32 -9.85 11.89
N HIS A 357 -7.04 -10.11 13.16
CA HIS A 357 -7.28 -11.41 13.82
C HIS A 357 -6.56 -12.60 13.18
N LEU A 358 -5.35 -12.38 12.67
CA LEU A 358 -4.53 -13.45 12.07
C LEU A 358 -3.69 -14.14 13.14
N PRO A 359 -3.84 -15.46 13.34
CA PRO A 359 -2.91 -16.22 14.17
C PRO A 359 -1.47 -16.10 13.66
N VAL A 360 -0.50 -16.00 14.58
CA VAL A 360 0.91 -15.87 14.23
C VAL A 360 1.62 -17.21 14.37
N VAL A 361 2.32 -17.63 13.32
CA VAL A 361 3.27 -18.74 13.34
C VAL A 361 4.68 -18.18 13.29
N TYR A 362 5.48 -18.45 14.33
CA TYR A 362 6.84 -17.95 14.43
C TYR A 362 7.87 -19.09 14.41
N LEU A 363 8.67 -19.13 13.34
CA LEU A 363 9.80 -20.04 13.19
C LEU A 363 11.05 -19.36 13.75
N VAL A 364 11.47 -19.77 14.95
CA VAL A 364 12.46 -19.07 15.77
C VAL A 364 13.85 -19.63 15.53
N ASP A 365 14.74 -18.76 15.06
CA ASP A 365 16.21 -18.94 15.13
C ASP A 365 16.84 -17.55 15.34
N CYS A 366 16.77 -17.09 16.58
CA CYS A 366 17.18 -15.73 16.93
C CYS A 366 18.12 -15.78 18.14
N PRO A 367 19.39 -15.37 17.98
CA PRO A 367 20.33 -15.31 19.10
C PRO A 367 20.14 -14.08 20.00
N GLY A 368 19.27 -13.14 19.63
CA GLY A 368 19.03 -11.89 20.37
C GLY A 368 19.11 -10.65 19.49
N PHE A 369 19.48 -9.52 20.11
CA PHE A 369 19.63 -8.25 19.38
C PHE A 369 21.03 -8.08 18.82
N GLN A 370 21.14 -7.35 17.69
CA GLN A 370 22.42 -6.96 17.12
C GLN A 370 23.16 -6.03 18.09
N ILE A 371 24.44 -6.31 18.34
CA ILE A 371 25.31 -5.54 19.21
C ILE A 371 26.29 -4.66 18.42
N GLY A 372 26.90 -3.69 19.08
CA GLY A 372 27.95 -2.82 18.53
C GLY A 372 27.49 -1.37 18.33
N LEU A 373 28.45 -0.48 18.08
CA LEU A 373 28.23 0.96 18.04
C LEU A 373 27.10 1.39 17.09
N GLN A 374 27.02 0.80 15.89
CA GLN A 374 25.96 1.11 14.93
C GLN A 374 24.57 0.73 15.47
N SER A 375 24.46 -0.38 16.19
CA SER A 375 23.21 -0.80 16.82
C SER A 375 22.80 0.15 17.96
N GLU A 376 23.75 0.58 18.77
CA GLU A 376 23.48 1.56 19.83
C GLU A 376 23.03 2.91 19.23
N GLN A 377 23.71 3.40 18.20
CA GLN A 377 23.35 4.64 17.51
C GLN A 377 21.98 4.55 16.80
N ALA A 378 21.58 3.37 16.34
CA ALA A 378 20.27 3.11 15.76
C ALA A 378 19.15 2.99 16.82
N GLY A 379 19.49 2.99 18.11
CA GLY A 379 18.54 2.84 19.20
C GLY A 379 17.94 1.42 19.30
N THR A 380 18.72 0.40 18.99
CA THR A 380 18.25 -1.00 18.93
C THR A 380 17.57 -1.44 20.21
N ILE A 381 18.10 -1.09 21.38
CA ILE A 381 17.48 -1.48 22.66
C ILE A 381 16.08 -0.87 22.82
N LYS A 382 15.89 0.40 22.45
CA LYS A 382 14.59 1.06 22.54
C LYS A 382 13.58 0.43 21.57
N GLU A 383 13.97 0.21 20.31
CA GLU A 383 13.10 -0.43 19.33
C GLU A 383 12.84 -1.89 19.69
N GLY A 384 13.80 -2.58 20.31
CA GLY A 384 13.62 -3.93 20.84
C GLY A 384 12.55 -4.01 21.92
N VAL A 385 12.58 -3.10 22.91
CA VAL A 385 11.53 -3.03 23.95
C VAL A 385 10.16 -2.75 23.33
N ARG A 386 10.07 -1.87 22.31
CA ARG A 386 8.82 -1.60 21.60
C ARG A 386 8.28 -2.83 20.87
N ALA A 387 9.17 -3.59 20.19
CA ALA A 387 8.80 -4.81 19.52
C ALA A 387 8.32 -5.89 20.51
N MET A 388 9.01 -6.06 21.64
CA MET A 388 8.56 -6.93 22.71
C MET A 388 7.18 -6.49 23.23
N SER A 389 6.99 -5.20 23.48
CA SER A 389 5.69 -4.67 23.95
C SER A 389 4.57 -4.97 22.95
N ALA A 390 4.79 -4.75 21.65
CA ALA A 390 3.82 -5.08 20.61
C ALA A 390 3.44 -6.57 20.65
N MET A 391 4.43 -7.47 20.74
CA MET A 391 4.18 -8.92 20.81
C MET A 391 3.40 -9.31 22.08
N TRP A 392 3.71 -8.71 23.23
CA TRP A 392 3.04 -9.01 24.51
C TRP A 392 1.63 -8.42 24.62
N GLN A 393 1.32 -7.41 23.83
CA GLN A 393 0.00 -6.79 23.80
C GLN A 393 -0.98 -7.52 22.86
N THR A 394 -0.49 -8.46 22.03
CA THR A 394 -1.37 -9.20 21.12
C THR A 394 -2.29 -10.15 21.87
N THR A 395 -3.51 -10.27 21.37
CA THR A 395 -4.54 -11.20 21.82
C THR A 395 -4.74 -12.36 20.84
N THR A 396 -4.22 -12.24 19.62
CA THR A 396 -4.25 -13.31 18.61
C THR A 396 -3.41 -14.52 19.04
N PRO A 397 -3.79 -15.75 18.66
CA PRO A 397 -3.02 -16.95 18.98
C PRO A 397 -1.62 -16.95 18.37
N TRP A 398 -0.63 -17.41 19.12
CA TRP A 398 0.74 -17.60 18.67
C TRP A 398 1.14 -19.07 18.74
N CYS A 399 1.77 -19.56 17.67
CA CYS A 399 2.46 -20.84 17.63
C CYS A 399 3.93 -20.61 17.30
N SER A 400 4.82 -20.84 18.27
CA SER A 400 6.27 -20.65 18.08
C SER A 400 6.94 -22.00 17.99
N VAL A 401 7.75 -22.21 16.94
CA VAL A 401 8.57 -23.39 16.73
C VAL A 401 10.04 -22.99 16.75
N ILE A 402 10.80 -23.49 17.69
CA ILE A 402 12.24 -23.26 17.78
C ILE A 402 12.93 -24.19 16.76
N ILE A 403 13.48 -23.59 15.71
CA ILE A 403 14.23 -24.29 14.67
C ILE A 403 15.65 -24.53 15.14
N LEU A 404 16.33 -23.46 15.59
CA LEU A 404 17.66 -23.51 16.20
C LEU A 404 17.80 -22.32 17.15
N SER A 405 18.50 -22.52 18.25
CA SER A 405 18.81 -21.43 19.18
C SER A 405 20.19 -21.67 19.77
N LEU A 406 21.09 -20.71 19.59
CA LEU A 406 22.44 -20.76 20.15
C LEU A 406 22.46 -20.78 21.68
N ILE A 407 21.43 -20.22 22.33
CA ILE A 407 21.32 -20.17 23.79
C ILE A 407 20.98 -21.56 24.38
N HIS A 408 20.28 -22.40 23.62
CA HIS A 408 19.85 -23.73 24.07
C HIS A 408 20.85 -24.86 23.73
N ILE A 409 21.90 -24.52 22.95
CA ILE A 409 22.99 -25.44 22.59
C ILE A 409 24.21 -25.23 23.47
#